data_5994df5cf549c41c2466cbf8c040411b
#
_entry.id   5994df5cf549c41c2466cbf8c040411b
#
_cell.length_a   1.000
_cell.length_b   1.000
_cell.length_c   1.000
_cell.angle_alpha   90.00
_cell.angle_beta   90.00
_cell.angle_gamma   90.00
#
_symmetry.space_group_name_H-M   'P 1'
#
loop_
_entity.id
_entity.type
_entity.pdbx_description
1 polymer ?
#
loop_
_entity_poly.entity_id
_entity_poly.type
_entity_poly.pdbx_seq_one_letter_code
_entity_poly.pdbx_strand_id
1 'polypeptide(L)'
;MSIRQDLQNYISDSGLSQAAVARGVGVTSPVVNQYLHGKYPGNVQEIERKIAAYLQKQREREAERKLEVDYVLTTTAKRVRDVLRLAHLEGEAVVLFGQAGLGKTSSLREYCKQAPDALMIETDPTYTAKVLLQKLAAMLGAEGKGSLNELMDAVVGRLKDSGRIILVDEAENLPLRALECLRRVHDKTGCGLVLAGMPRLLVNLRGKNGELKQLYSRMAFKLDLGESVPDEDLAQIVAQAMPDMDEEAAAELVLTAAGNARRLDKMLRGVVRLARINRQEPSVEMVRQFAEMLIH
;
A
#
# COMPACT_ATOMS: atom_id res chain seq x y z
N MET A 1 35.75 6.81 9.90
CA MET A 1 35.33 5.55 10.53
C MET A 1 35.65 4.40 9.60
N SER A 2 35.90 3.18 10.09
CA SER A 2 36.12 2.03 9.21
C SER A 2 34.80 1.52 8.67
N ILE A 3 34.79 0.96 7.46
CA ILE A 3 33.57 0.38 6.83
C ILE A 3 32.95 -0.69 7.75
N ARG A 4 33.77 -1.39 8.53
CA ARG A 4 33.32 -2.35 9.54
C ARG A 4 32.48 -1.70 10.64
N GLN A 5 32.93 -0.56 11.16
CA GLN A 5 32.22 0.18 12.21
C GLN A 5 30.92 0.77 11.68
N ASP A 6 30.93 1.30 10.44
CA ASP A 6 29.73 1.80 9.79
C ASP A 6 28.68 0.69 9.58
N LEU A 7 29.11 -0.50 9.21
CA LEU A 7 28.22 -1.65 9.05
C LEU A 7 27.63 -2.11 10.40
N GLN A 8 28.45 -2.12 11.46
CA GLN A 8 28.01 -2.49 12.80
C GLN A 8 26.97 -1.51 13.36
N ASN A 9 27.23 -0.21 13.20
CA ASN A 9 26.29 0.84 13.58
C ASN A 9 24.98 0.70 12.80
N TYR A 10 25.08 0.53 11.46
CA TYR A 10 23.88 0.35 10.62
C TYR A 10 23.01 -0.85 11.04
N ILE A 11 23.62 -1.99 11.39
CA ILE A 11 22.87 -3.17 11.88
C ILE A 11 22.17 -2.85 13.19
N SER A 12 22.84 -2.16 14.10
CA SER A 12 22.27 -1.76 15.41
C SER A 12 21.10 -0.79 15.24
N ASP A 13 21.27 0.23 14.39
CA ASP A 13 20.31 1.32 14.23
C ASP A 13 19.09 0.88 13.41
N SER A 14 19.28 0.04 12.37
CA SER A 14 18.22 -0.43 11.50
C SER A 14 17.38 -1.57 12.08
N GLY A 15 17.86 -2.27 13.12
CA GLY A 15 17.23 -3.49 13.64
C GLY A 15 17.23 -4.69 12.67
N LEU A 16 17.94 -4.59 11.55
CA LEU A 16 17.99 -5.66 10.56
C LEU A 16 18.86 -6.82 11.03
N SER A 17 18.43 -8.06 10.74
CA SER A 17 19.27 -9.23 11.00
C SER A 17 20.49 -9.26 10.08
N GLN A 18 21.62 -9.82 10.57
CA GLN A 18 22.81 -10.03 9.74
C GLN A 18 22.51 -10.82 8.44
N ALA A 19 21.54 -11.72 8.48
CA ALA A 19 21.12 -12.47 7.31
C ALA A 19 20.41 -11.57 6.26
N ALA A 20 19.63 -10.60 6.70
CA ALA A 20 18.99 -9.61 5.82
C ALA A 20 20.04 -8.69 5.17
N VAL A 21 20.99 -8.22 5.95
CA VAL A 21 22.11 -7.41 5.46
C VAL A 21 22.98 -8.20 4.47
N ALA A 22 23.31 -9.46 4.77
CA ALA A 22 24.09 -10.33 3.88
C ALA A 22 23.43 -10.49 2.50
N ARG A 23 22.11 -10.72 2.48
CA ARG A 23 21.35 -10.74 1.23
C ARG A 23 21.42 -9.40 0.47
N GLY A 24 21.35 -8.29 1.19
CA GLY A 24 21.45 -6.95 0.60
C GLY A 24 22.83 -6.63 0.01
N VAL A 25 23.88 -7.11 0.65
CA VAL A 25 25.29 -6.99 0.18
C VAL A 25 25.62 -8.00 -0.95
N GLY A 26 24.80 -9.05 -1.10
CA GLY A 26 25.05 -10.13 -2.08
C GLY A 26 26.10 -11.13 -1.60
N VAL A 27 26.13 -11.43 -0.30
CA VAL A 27 27.04 -12.43 0.31
C VAL A 27 26.27 -13.33 1.29
N THR A 28 26.93 -14.33 1.85
CA THR A 28 26.31 -15.21 2.85
C THR A 28 26.42 -14.62 4.26
N SER A 29 25.50 -14.98 5.16
CA SER A 29 25.48 -14.51 6.54
C SER A 29 26.80 -14.82 7.30
N PRO A 30 27.44 -16.01 7.16
CA PRO A 30 28.74 -16.28 7.75
C PRO A 30 29.84 -15.30 7.31
N VAL A 31 29.83 -14.86 6.06
CA VAL A 31 30.80 -13.86 5.54
C VAL A 31 30.65 -12.54 6.26
N VAL A 32 29.42 -12.04 6.43
CA VAL A 32 29.17 -10.81 7.19
C VAL A 32 29.64 -10.95 8.63
N ASN A 33 29.31 -12.06 9.28
CA ASN A 33 29.72 -12.32 10.67
C ASN A 33 31.25 -12.38 10.81
N GLN A 34 31.95 -13.12 9.96
CA GLN A 34 33.41 -13.20 9.97
C GLN A 34 34.07 -11.85 9.70
N TYR A 35 33.51 -11.05 8.80
CA TYR A 35 34.01 -9.70 8.51
C TYR A 35 33.83 -8.77 9.71
N LEU A 36 32.69 -8.77 10.38
CA LEU A 36 32.43 -7.96 11.57
C LEU A 36 33.40 -8.31 12.71
N HIS A 37 33.77 -9.59 12.86
CA HIS A 37 34.73 -10.05 13.87
C HIS A 37 36.20 -9.99 13.44
N GLY A 38 36.49 -9.50 12.23
CA GLY A 38 37.87 -9.41 11.72
C GLY A 38 38.50 -10.76 11.37
N LYS A 39 37.70 -11.80 11.17
CA LYS A 39 38.12 -13.19 10.92
C LYS A 39 37.84 -13.65 9.47
N TYR A 40 37.46 -12.74 8.59
CA TYR A 40 37.17 -13.09 7.20
C TYR A 40 38.46 -13.45 6.45
N PRO A 41 38.59 -14.69 5.92
CA PRO A 41 39.83 -15.16 5.31
C PRO A 41 39.96 -14.80 3.82
N GLY A 42 38.90 -14.22 3.21
CA GLY A 42 38.89 -13.88 1.80
C GLY A 42 39.39 -12.47 1.50
N ASN A 43 39.08 -11.99 0.29
CA ASN A 43 39.49 -10.66 -0.14
C ASN A 43 38.70 -9.56 0.61
N VAL A 44 39.35 -8.98 1.62
CA VAL A 44 38.76 -7.94 2.49
C VAL A 44 38.40 -6.70 1.69
N GLN A 45 39.23 -6.29 0.73
CA GLN A 45 38.97 -5.09 -0.08
C GLN A 45 37.72 -5.24 -0.96
N GLU A 46 37.48 -6.43 -1.50
CA GLU A 46 36.31 -6.69 -2.33
C GLU A 46 35.03 -6.65 -1.49
N ILE A 47 35.04 -7.26 -0.29
CA ILE A 47 33.88 -7.24 0.57
C ILE A 47 33.59 -5.83 1.11
N GLU A 48 34.62 -5.07 1.45
CA GLU A 48 34.47 -3.67 1.88
C GLU A 48 33.87 -2.79 0.78
N ARG A 49 34.24 -2.99 -0.47
CA ARG A 49 33.63 -2.28 -1.62
C ARG A 49 32.14 -2.60 -1.72
N LYS A 50 31.74 -3.88 -1.59
CA LYS A 50 30.34 -4.29 -1.63
C LYS A 50 29.54 -3.71 -0.45
N ILE A 51 30.10 -3.75 0.74
CA ILE A 51 29.48 -3.18 1.95
C ILE A 51 29.32 -1.67 1.84
N ALA A 52 30.35 -0.97 1.39
CA ALA A 52 30.30 0.49 1.20
C ALA A 52 29.22 0.90 0.21
N ALA A 53 29.13 0.21 -0.94
CA ALA A 53 28.08 0.43 -1.93
C ALA A 53 26.66 0.14 -1.36
N TYR A 54 26.54 -0.92 -0.55
CA TYR A 54 25.28 -1.24 0.12
C TYR A 54 24.88 -0.15 1.12
N LEU A 55 25.79 0.27 2.00
CA LEU A 55 25.55 1.31 3.02
C LEU A 55 25.21 2.66 2.35
N GLN A 56 25.93 3.04 1.30
CA GLN A 56 25.61 4.24 0.54
C GLN A 56 24.18 4.18 -0.02
N LYS A 57 23.82 3.08 -0.67
CA LYS A 57 22.46 2.87 -1.19
C LYS A 57 21.40 2.92 -0.10
N GLN A 58 21.68 2.42 1.11
CA GLN A 58 20.73 2.50 2.23
C GLN A 58 20.59 3.93 2.75
N ARG A 59 21.70 4.67 2.87
CA ARG A 59 21.67 6.10 3.25
C ARG A 59 20.86 6.94 2.25
N GLU A 60 21.03 6.67 0.97
CA GLU A 60 20.22 7.31 -0.09
C GLU A 60 18.74 6.97 0.06
N ARG A 61 18.41 5.70 0.31
CA ARG A 61 17.03 5.24 0.55
C ARG A 61 16.42 5.84 1.82
N GLU A 62 17.17 5.95 2.90
CA GLU A 62 16.70 6.59 4.14
C GLU A 62 16.46 8.09 3.96
N ALA A 63 17.33 8.75 3.19
CA ALA A 63 17.11 10.13 2.79
C ALA A 63 15.86 10.29 1.90
N GLU A 64 15.56 9.30 1.05
CA GLU A 64 14.33 9.27 0.25
C GLU A 64 13.08 8.92 1.10
N ARG A 65 13.20 8.04 2.11
CA ARG A 65 12.10 7.73 3.04
C ARG A 65 11.66 8.94 3.88
N LYS A 66 12.57 9.86 4.19
CA LYS A 66 12.21 11.14 4.83
C LYS A 66 11.33 12.04 3.95
N LEU A 67 11.12 11.66 2.70
CA LEU A 67 10.21 12.28 1.74
C LEU A 67 8.91 11.47 1.56
N GLU A 68 8.64 10.49 2.41
CA GLU A 68 7.31 9.88 2.43
C GLU A 68 6.31 10.95 2.86
N VAL A 69 5.44 11.31 1.93
CA VAL A 69 4.32 12.21 2.22
C VAL A 69 3.39 11.48 3.18
N ASP A 70 3.23 12.02 4.38
CA ASP A 70 2.25 11.50 5.32
C ASP A 70 0.85 11.49 4.67
N TYR A 71 0.01 10.57 5.13
CA TYR A 71 -1.34 10.49 4.63
C TYR A 71 -2.10 11.80 4.88
N VAL A 72 -2.56 12.41 3.80
CA VAL A 72 -3.31 13.67 3.84
C VAL A 72 -4.80 13.39 3.82
N LEU A 73 -5.54 13.89 4.80
CA LEU A 73 -6.98 13.72 4.88
C LEU A 73 -7.70 14.74 3.98
N THR A 74 -7.58 14.56 2.68
CA THR A 74 -8.24 15.37 1.65
C THR A 74 -9.77 15.20 1.66
N THR A 75 -10.49 15.98 0.87
CA THR A 75 -11.95 15.83 0.74
C THR A 75 -12.34 14.46 0.22
N THR A 76 -11.63 13.94 -0.80
CA THR A 76 -11.83 12.58 -1.30
C THR A 76 -11.53 11.54 -0.23
N ALA A 77 -10.43 11.69 0.51
CA ALA A 77 -10.05 10.79 1.59
C ALA A 77 -11.06 10.78 2.74
N LYS A 78 -11.65 11.93 3.09
CA LYS A 78 -12.75 12.03 4.07
C LYS A 78 -13.96 11.24 3.63
N ARG A 79 -14.40 11.39 2.36
CA ARG A 79 -15.52 10.63 1.81
C ARG A 79 -15.29 9.12 1.89
N VAL A 80 -14.09 8.66 1.54
CA VAL A 80 -13.72 7.24 1.67
C VAL A 80 -13.78 6.79 3.12
N ARG A 81 -13.12 7.51 4.03
CA ARG A 81 -13.13 7.19 5.47
C ARG A 81 -14.54 7.09 6.04
N ASP A 82 -15.42 8.04 5.69
CA ASP A 82 -16.77 8.10 6.22
C ASP A 82 -17.62 6.90 5.73
N VAL A 83 -17.43 6.47 4.48
CA VAL A 83 -18.07 5.26 3.94
C VAL A 83 -17.50 3.99 4.58
N LEU A 84 -16.19 3.90 4.80
CA LEU A 84 -15.57 2.78 5.51
C LEU A 84 -16.10 2.67 6.95
N ARG A 85 -16.22 3.81 7.63
CA ARG A 85 -16.76 3.88 8.98
C ARG A 85 -18.23 3.45 9.04
N LEU A 86 -19.04 3.89 8.08
CA LEU A 86 -20.43 3.48 7.97
C LEU A 86 -20.54 1.96 7.78
N ALA A 87 -19.80 1.40 6.81
CA ALA A 87 -19.77 -0.05 6.58
C ALA A 87 -19.33 -0.83 7.81
N HIS A 88 -18.39 -0.30 8.60
CA HIS A 88 -17.88 -0.94 9.79
C HIS A 88 -18.91 -0.93 10.93
N LEU A 89 -19.52 0.23 11.20
CA LEU A 89 -20.46 0.40 12.32
C LEU A 89 -21.78 -0.33 12.10
N GLU A 90 -22.29 -0.28 10.87
CA GLU A 90 -23.60 -0.86 10.51
C GLU A 90 -23.49 -2.32 10.02
N GLY A 91 -22.24 -2.82 9.87
CA GLY A 91 -22.03 -4.18 9.33
C GLY A 91 -22.46 -4.31 7.86
N GLU A 92 -22.37 -3.26 7.08
CA GLU A 92 -22.88 -3.19 5.70
C GLU A 92 -21.84 -3.59 4.67
N ALA A 93 -22.30 -4.04 3.49
CA ALA A 93 -21.46 -4.30 2.34
C ALA A 93 -21.42 -3.08 1.41
N VAL A 94 -20.21 -2.67 1.00
CA VAL A 94 -19.96 -1.46 0.21
C VAL A 94 -19.02 -1.75 -0.95
N VAL A 95 -19.25 -1.09 -2.10
CA VAL A 95 -18.32 -1.06 -3.22
C VAL A 95 -17.68 0.33 -3.31
N LEU A 96 -16.34 0.35 -3.27
CA LEU A 96 -15.51 1.56 -3.48
C LEU A 96 -14.77 1.40 -4.80
N PHE A 97 -15.00 2.26 -5.78
CA PHE A 97 -14.33 2.13 -7.06
C PHE A 97 -13.92 3.48 -7.66
N GLY A 98 -13.02 3.44 -8.63
CA GLY A 98 -12.47 4.59 -9.35
C GLY A 98 -11.17 4.21 -10.04
N GLN A 99 -10.64 5.10 -10.87
CA GLN A 99 -9.42 4.86 -11.63
C GLN A 99 -8.20 4.60 -10.73
N ALA A 100 -7.10 4.15 -11.32
CA ALA A 100 -5.84 3.97 -10.61
C ALA A 100 -5.27 5.31 -10.13
N GLY A 101 -4.66 5.33 -8.92
CA GLY A 101 -4.01 6.54 -8.41
C GLY A 101 -4.92 7.51 -7.66
N LEU A 102 -6.19 7.16 -7.37
CA LEU A 102 -7.13 7.99 -6.62
C LEU A 102 -7.03 7.84 -5.09
N GLY A 103 -6.03 7.13 -4.57
CA GLY A 103 -5.81 7.00 -3.14
C GLY A 103 -6.61 5.90 -2.43
N LYS A 104 -7.31 5.01 -3.14
CA LYS A 104 -8.09 3.89 -2.54
C LYS A 104 -7.27 3.09 -1.53
N THR A 105 -6.20 2.46 -1.99
CA THR A 105 -5.28 1.65 -1.16
C THR A 105 -4.74 2.43 0.04
N SER A 106 -4.33 3.68 -0.17
CA SER A 106 -3.82 4.55 0.91
C SER A 106 -4.88 4.81 1.98
N SER A 107 -6.12 5.07 1.57
CA SER A 107 -7.24 5.29 2.49
C SER A 107 -7.62 4.02 3.25
N LEU A 108 -7.61 2.85 2.60
CA LEU A 108 -7.85 1.56 3.28
C LEU A 108 -6.76 1.26 4.31
N ARG A 109 -5.50 1.45 3.95
CA ARG A 109 -4.36 1.24 4.87
C ARG A 109 -4.39 2.20 6.05
N GLU A 110 -4.72 3.46 5.80
CA GLU A 110 -4.85 4.45 6.89
C GLU A 110 -6.00 4.12 7.82
N TYR A 111 -7.14 3.65 7.27
CA TYR A 111 -8.25 3.18 8.08
C TYR A 111 -7.85 2.00 8.99
N CYS A 112 -7.09 1.03 8.47
CA CYS A 112 -6.60 -0.10 9.27
C CYS A 112 -5.63 0.31 10.39
N LYS A 113 -4.88 1.40 10.24
CA LYS A 113 -4.04 1.92 11.32
C LYS A 113 -4.89 2.46 12.49
N GLN A 114 -6.05 3.04 12.17
CA GLN A 114 -6.95 3.64 13.14
C GLN A 114 -7.98 2.64 13.72
N ALA A 115 -8.27 1.56 12.99
CA ALA A 115 -9.20 0.50 13.36
C ALA A 115 -8.48 -0.88 13.37
N PRO A 116 -7.91 -1.30 14.52
CA PRO A 116 -7.13 -2.54 14.62
C PRO A 116 -7.94 -3.82 14.37
N ASP A 117 -9.25 -3.73 14.44
CA ASP A 117 -10.23 -4.79 14.14
C ASP A 117 -10.58 -4.88 12.64
N ALA A 118 -10.12 -3.94 11.81
CA ALA A 118 -10.25 -4.02 10.36
C ALA A 118 -9.26 -5.04 9.77
N LEU A 119 -9.78 -5.91 8.91
CA LEU A 119 -9.02 -6.95 8.21
C LEU A 119 -8.83 -6.54 6.75
N MET A 120 -7.61 -6.16 6.35
CA MET A 120 -7.33 -5.75 4.98
C MET A 120 -6.64 -6.86 4.20
N ILE A 121 -7.18 -7.18 3.03
CA ILE A 121 -6.57 -8.08 2.05
C ILE A 121 -6.39 -7.33 0.74
N GLU A 122 -5.16 -7.29 0.25
CA GLU A 122 -4.83 -6.85 -1.10
C GLU A 122 -4.77 -8.09 -2.00
N THR A 123 -5.58 -8.14 -3.04
CA THR A 123 -5.73 -9.31 -3.90
C THR A 123 -4.94 -9.15 -5.20
N ASP A 124 -4.61 -10.27 -5.81
CA ASP A 124 -3.92 -10.35 -7.09
C ASP A 124 -4.54 -11.47 -7.96
N PRO A 125 -4.18 -11.57 -9.26
CA PRO A 125 -4.76 -12.58 -10.15
C PRO A 125 -4.51 -14.05 -9.76
N THR A 126 -3.65 -14.32 -8.78
CA THR A 126 -3.39 -15.71 -8.31
C THR A 126 -4.36 -16.16 -7.22
N TYR A 127 -5.20 -15.24 -6.73
CA TYR A 127 -6.15 -15.56 -5.66
C TYR A 127 -7.24 -16.52 -6.11
N THR A 128 -7.45 -17.54 -5.29
CA THR A 128 -8.60 -18.44 -5.35
C THR A 128 -9.47 -18.28 -4.10
N ALA A 129 -10.68 -18.82 -4.10
CA ALA A 129 -11.54 -18.84 -2.91
C ALA A 129 -10.83 -19.49 -1.71
N LYS A 130 -10.01 -20.52 -1.93
CA LYS A 130 -9.25 -21.18 -0.87
C LYS A 130 -8.16 -20.28 -0.30
N VAL A 131 -7.38 -19.63 -1.14
CA VAL A 131 -6.31 -18.69 -0.71
C VAL A 131 -6.89 -17.52 0.08
N LEU A 132 -8.02 -16.96 -0.38
CA LEU A 132 -8.73 -15.89 0.32
C LEU A 132 -9.15 -16.31 1.74
N LEU A 133 -9.83 -17.45 1.87
CA LEU A 133 -10.29 -17.94 3.17
C LEU A 133 -9.13 -18.35 4.08
N GLN A 134 -8.04 -18.89 3.54
CA GLN A 134 -6.82 -19.18 4.30
C GLN A 134 -6.20 -17.94 4.90
N LYS A 135 -6.10 -16.85 4.11
CA LYS A 135 -5.59 -15.57 4.59
C LYS A 135 -6.49 -14.96 5.66
N LEU A 136 -7.81 -14.97 5.43
CA LEU A 136 -8.78 -14.52 6.45
C LEU A 136 -8.66 -15.34 7.74
N ALA A 137 -8.63 -16.66 7.65
CA ALA A 137 -8.45 -17.54 8.80
C ALA A 137 -7.18 -17.21 9.59
N ALA A 138 -6.05 -17.05 8.89
CA ALA A 138 -4.76 -16.68 9.51
C ALA A 138 -4.83 -15.31 10.22
N MET A 139 -5.43 -14.29 9.60
CA MET A 139 -5.62 -12.97 10.22
C MET A 139 -6.52 -13.01 11.45
N LEU A 140 -7.44 -13.97 11.49
CA LEU A 140 -8.36 -14.20 12.61
C LEU A 140 -7.78 -15.13 13.69
N GLY A 141 -6.53 -15.59 13.55
CA GLY A 141 -5.88 -16.51 14.48
C GLY A 141 -6.49 -17.92 14.44
N ALA A 142 -7.09 -18.32 13.32
CA ALA A 142 -7.59 -19.67 13.08
C ALA A 142 -6.60 -20.47 12.22
N GLU A 143 -6.69 -21.82 12.26
CA GLU A 143 -5.86 -22.65 11.40
C GLU A 143 -6.23 -22.45 9.93
N GLY A 144 -5.25 -22.04 9.12
CA GLY A 144 -5.39 -21.86 7.66
C GLY A 144 -5.32 -23.17 6.87
N LYS A 145 -5.65 -24.31 7.48
CA LYS A 145 -5.59 -25.67 6.86
C LYS A 145 -6.99 -26.25 6.72
N GLY A 146 -7.17 -27.14 5.75
CA GLY A 146 -8.42 -27.85 5.57
C GLY A 146 -9.08 -27.66 4.21
N SER A 147 -10.28 -28.18 4.09
CA SER A 147 -11.18 -28.02 2.96
C SER A 147 -11.74 -26.60 2.90
N LEU A 148 -12.35 -26.25 1.78
CA LEU A 148 -12.98 -24.93 1.63
C LEU A 148 -14.11 -24.69 2.65
N ASN A 149 -14.86 -25.77 3.01
CA ASN A 149 -15.93 -25.69 3.99
C ASN A 149 -15.38 -25.48 5.40
N GLU A 150 -14.36 -26.22 5.81
CA GLU A 150 -13.72 -26.04 7.11
C GLU A 150 -13.13 -24.64 7.29
N LEU A 151 -12.49 -24.09 6.25
CA LEU A 151 -12.00 -22.72 6.26
C LEU A 151 -13.14 -21.71 6.35
N MET A 152 -14.24 -21.94 5.64
CA MET A 152 -15.43 -21.09 5.69
C MET A 152 -16.02 -21.07 7.12
N ASP A 153 -16.18 -22.24 7.73
CA ASP A 153 -16.74 -22.36 9.08
C ASP A 153 -15.81 -21.74 10.12
N ALA A 154 -14.51 -21.91 9.98
CA ALA A 154 -13.50 -21.26 10.84
C ALA A 154 -13.58 -19.72 10.76
N VAL A 155 -13.65 -19.16 9.54
CA VAL A 155 -13.75 -17.71 9.30
C VAL A 155 -15.07 -17.18 9.87
N VAL A 156 -16.21 -17.83 9.57
CA VAL A 156 -17.54 -17.43 10.07
C VAL A 156 -17.57 -17.48 11.59
N GLY A 157 -17.06 -18.57 12.21
CA GLY A 157 -17.03 -18.71 13.66
C GLY A 157 -16.23 -17.61 14.38
N ARG A 158 -15.21 -17.06 13.75
CA ARG A 158 -14.38 -15.99 14.32
C ARG A 158 -14.92 -14.58 14.05
N LEU A 159 -15.69 -14.40 12.99
CA LEU A 159 -16.27 -13.11 12.61
C LEU A 159 -17.64 -12.85 13.20
N LYS A 160 -18.38 -13.91 13.54
CA LYS A 160 -19.72 -13.79 14.10
C LYS A 160 -19.70 -12.96 15.38
N ASP A 161 -20.55 -11.96 15.45
CA ASP A 161 -20.71 -11.04 16.59
C ASP A 161 -19.40 -10.31 16.99
N SER A 162 -18.42 -10.20 16.07
CA SER A 162 -17.13 -9.60 16.35
C SER A 162 -17.07 -8.09 16.10
N GLY A 163 -18.05 -7.53 15.39
CA GLY A 163 -18.09 -6.13 14.97
C GLY A 163 -16.98 -5.75 13.98
N ARG A 164 -16.27 -6.71 13.37
CA ARG A 164 -15.14 -6.48 12.47
C ARG A 164 -15.58 -6.10 11.05
N ILE A 165 -14.65 -5.53 10.31
CA ILE A 165 -14.81 -5.23 8.90
C ILE A 165 -13.75 -5.93 8.06
N ILE A 166 -14.15 -6.43 6.89
CA ILE A 166 -13.25 -6.97 5.86
C ILE A 166 -13.10 -5.92 4.75
N LEU A 167 -11.87 -5.50 4.49
CA LEU A 167 -11.50 -4.58 3.42
C LEU A 167 -10.74 -5.37 2.37
N VAL A 168 -11.27 -5.44 1.15
CA VAL A 168 -10.65 -6.15 0.03
C VAL A 168 -10.22 -5.13 -1.01
N ASP A 169 -8.91 -4.96 -1.18
CA ASP A 169 -8.34 -4.10 -2.22
C ASP A 169 -8.07 -4.90 -3.49
N GLU A 170 -8.15 -4.22 -4.64
CA GLU A 170 -8.07 -4.82 -5.98
C GLU A 170 -9.07 -5.97 -6.19
N ALA A 171 -10.27 -5.85 -5.59
CA ALA A 171 -11.29 -6.90 -5.57
C ALA A 171 -11.73 -7.38 -6.96
N GLU A 172 -11.48 -6.62 -8.02
CA GLU A 172 -11.68 -7.04 -9.41
C GLU A 172 -10.81 -8.23 -9.83
N ASN A 173 -9.76 -8.57 -9.10
CA ASN A 173 -8.91 -9.73 -9.36
C ASN A 173 -9.51 -11.04 -8.80
N LEU A 174 -10.51 -10.94 -7.92
CA LEU A 174 -11.12 -12.13 -7.33
C LEU A 174 -11.98 -12.88 -8.32
N PRO A 175 -11.85 -14.22 -8.39
CA PRO A 175 -12.78 -15.05 -9.16
C PRO A 175 -14.16 -15.05 -8.50
N LEU A 176 -15.20 -15.32 -9.31
CA LEU A 176 -16.60 -15.39 -8.88
C LEU A 176 -16.80 -16.17 -7.58
N ARG A 177 -16.16 -17.35 -7.49
CA ARG A 177 -16.27 -18.22 -6.30
C ARG A 177 -15.72 -17.56 -5.03
N ALA A 178 -14.69 -16.74 -5.13
CA ALA A 178 -14.13 -16.03 -4.00
C ALA A 178 -15.06 -14.89 -3.54
N LEU A 179 -15.63 -14.14 -4.47
CA LEU A 179 -16.64 -13.12 -4.21
C LEU A 179 -17.89 -13.71 -3.54
N GLU A 180 -18.35 -14.88 -3.99
CA GLU A 180 -19.45 -15.62 -3.36
C GLU A 180 -19.10 -16.09 -1.94
N CYS A 181 -17.85 -16.49 -1.68
CA CYS A 181 -17.41 -16.78 -0.32
C CYS A 181 -17.49 -15.54 0.59
N LEU A 182 -17.04 -14.38 0.13
CA LEU A 182 -17.15 -13.11 0.89
C LEU A 182 -18.59 -12.76 1.19
N ARG A 183 -19.48 -12.87 0.18
CA ARG A 183 -20.92 -12.65 0.37
C ARG A 183 -21.47 -13.55 1.48
N ARG A 184 -21.15 -14.86 1.43
CA ARG A 184 -21.63 -15.81 2.44
C ARG A 184 -21.07 -15.53 3.84
N VAL A 185 -19.81 -15.08 3.92
CA VAL A 185 -19.22 -14.63 5.19
C VAL A 185 -20.01 -13.46 5.73
N HIS A 186 -20.21 -12.42 4.93
CA HIS A 186 -21.00 -11.25 5.30
C HIS A 186 -22.43 -11.63 5.72
N ASP A 187 -23.18 -12.39 4.90
CA ASP A 187 -24.56 -12.81 5.20
C ASP A 187 -24.68 -13.61 6.51
N LYS A 188 -23.66 -14.41 6.87
CA LYS A 188 -23.69 -15.26 8.06
C LYS A 188 -23.23 -14.55 9.33
N THR A 189 -22.45 -13.49 9.21
CA THR A 189 -21.77 -12.86 10.36
C THR A 189 -22.21 -11.43 10.62
N GLY A 190 -22.82 -10.76 9.64
CA GLY A 190 -23.11 -9.34 9.72
C GLY A 190 -21.86 -8.45 9.81
N CYS A 191 -20.67 -8.98 9.49
CA CYS A 191 -19.46 -8.16 9.48
C CYS A 191 -19.47 -7.16 8.31
N GLY A 192 -18.88 -5.98 8.51
CA GLY A 192 -18.71 -5.02 7.43
C GLY A 192 -17.88 -5.61 6.29
N LEU A 193 -18.22 -5.29 5.04
CA LEU A 193 -17.51 -5.76 3.84
C LEU A 193 -17.31 -4.61 2.86
N VAL A 194 -16.07 -4.29 2.54
CA VAL A 194 -15.74 -3.30 1.52
C VAL A 194 -14.97 -3.97 0.38
N LEU A 195 -15.51 -3.87 -0.82
CA LEU A 195 -14.85 -4.29 -2.06
C LEU A 195 -14.34 -3.03 -2.76
N ALA A 196 -13.03 -2.82 -2.73
CA ALA A 196 -12.38 -1.69 -3.39
C ALA A 196 -11.67 -2.13 -4.67
N GLY A 197 -11.75 -1.32 -5.74
CA GLY A 197 -11.10 -1.67 -6.99
C GLY A 197 -11.26 -0.66 -8.11
N MET A 198 -10.94 -1.11 -9.31
CA MET A 198 -11.14 -0.38 -10.56
C MET A 198 -12.62 -0.42 -11.01
N PRO A 199 -13.08 0.45 -11.93
CA PRO A 199 -14.46 0.44 -12.43
C PRO A 199 -14.91 -0.92 -12.98
N ARG A 200 -13.98 -1.76 -13.48
CA ARG A 200 -14.26 -3.13 -13.91
C ARG A 200 -14.82 -4.02 -12.78
N LEU A 201 -14.57 -3.68 -11.52
CA LEU A 201 -15.16 -4.38 -10.37
C LEU A 201 -16.68 -4.38 -10.44
N LEU A 202 -17.31 -3.24 -10.78
CA LEU A 202 -18.76 -3.16 -10.92
C LEU A 202 -19.27 -4.05 -12.07
N VAL A 203 -18.52 -4.15 -13.17
CA VAL A 203 -18.87 -5.02 -14.29
C VAL A 203 -18.81 -6.49 -13.83
N ASN A 204 -17.76 -6.85 -13.09
CA ASN A 204 -17.62 -8.18 -12.52
C ASN A 204 -18.76 -8.51 -11.56
N LEU A 205 -19.13 -7.57 -10.66
CA LEU A 205 -20.21 -7.75 -9.68
C LEU A 205 -21.60 -7.85 -10.32
N ARG A 206 -21.82 -7.22 -11.46
CA ARG A 206 -23.08 -7.37 -12.22
C ARG A 206 -23.15 -8.71 -12.95
N GLY A 207 -21.99 -9.26 -13.36
CA GLY A 207 -21.87 -10.49 -14.14
C GLY A 207 -22.49 -10.38 -15.54
N LYS A 208 -21.95 -11.12 -16.50
CA LYS A 208 -22.49 -11.12 -17.86
C LYS A 208 -23.92 -11.70 -17.95
N ASN A 209 -24.22 -12.68 -17.09
CA ASN A 209 -25.52 -13.39 -17.04
C ASN A 209 -26.23 -13.17 -15.70
N GLY A 210 -25.84 -12.17 -14.90
CA GLY A 210 -26.43 -11.94 -13.59
C GLY A 210 -25.96 -12.90 -12.49
N GLU A 211 -24.81 -13.54 -12.70
CA GLU A 211 -24.25 -14.57 -11.79
C GLU A 211 -24.01 -14.03 -10.38
N LEU A 212 -23.70 -12.73 -10.24
CA LEU A 212 -23.49 -12.08 -8.95
C LEU A 212 -24.62 -11.10 -8.56
N LYS A 213 -25.82 -11.22 -9.15
CA LYS A 213 -26.97 -10.40 -8.74
C LYS A 213 -27.21 -10.43 -7.24
N GLN A 214 -27.03 -11.59 -6.60
CA GLN A 214 -27.20 -11.75 -5.16
C GLN A 214 -26.13 -10.96 -4.37
N LEU A 215 -24.87 -10.97 -4.80
CA LEU A 215 -23.83 -10.16 -4.17
C LEU A 215 -24.09 -8.66 -4.40
N TYR A 216 -24.41 -8.28 -5.64
CA TYR A 216 -24.71 -6.88 -5.97
C TYR A 216 -25.91 -6.34 -5.19
N SER A 217 -26.95 -7.17 -4.98
CA SER A 217 -28.13 -6.79 -4.17
C SER A 217 -27.85 -6.62 -2.68
N ARG A 218 -26.72 -7.15 -2.19
CA ARG A 218 -26.26 -6.97 -0.79
C ARG A 218 -25.42 -5.72 -0.61
N MET A 219 -24.97 -5.09 -1.69
CA MET A 219 -24.22 -3.83 -1.59
C MET A 219 -25.16 -2.70 -1.19
N ALA A 220 -25.08 -2.27 0.07
CA ALA A 220 -25.91 -1.19 0.60
C ALA A 220 -25.53 0.14 -0.04
N PHE A 221 -24.21 0.36 -0.26
CA PHE A 221 -23.71 1.61 -0.81
C PHE A 221 -22.64 1.37 -1.88
N LYS A 222 -22.52 2.34 -2.77
CA LYS A 222 -21.42 2.44 -3.72
C LYS A 222 -20.80 3.84 -3.61
N LEU A 223 -19.48 3.90 -3.54
CA LEU A 223 -18.74 5.14 -3.63
C LEU A 223 -17.91 5.14 -4.91
N ASP A 224 -18.28 6.01 -5.83
CA ASP A 224 -17.52 6.30 -7.05
C ASP A 224 -16.58 7.45 -6.77
N LEU A 225 -15.28 7.23 -6.94
CA LEU A 225 -14.26 8.27 -6.82
C LEU A 225 -14.02 9.00 -8.15
N GLY A 226 -14.65 8.54 -9.24
CA GLY A 226 -14.51 9.12 -10.56
C GLY A 226 -13.22 8.73 -11.27
N GLU A 227 -12.77 9.61 -12.16
CA GLU A 227 -11.61 9.39 -13.03
C GLU A 227 -10.36 10.10 -12.54
N SER A 228 -10.49 11.15 -11.74
CA SER A 228 -9.40 12.00 -11.25
C SER A 228 -9.65 12.49 -9.81
N VAL A 229 -8.57 12.77 -9.12
CA VAL A 229 -8.57 13.49 -7.83
C VAL A 229 -8.75 14.97 -8.13
N PRO A 230 -9.61 15.71 -7.40
CA PRO A 230 -9.73 17.15 -7.54
C PRO A 230 -8.40 17.89 -7.32
N ASP A 231 -8.17 18.96 -8.05
CA ASP A 231 -6.94 19.75 -7.95
C ASP A 231 -6.75 20.35 -6.55
N GLU A 232 -7.82 20.70 -5.86
CA GLU A 232 -7.78 21.16 -4.47
C GLU A 232 -7.24 20.10 -3.51
N ASP A 233 -7.61 18.84 -3.72
CA ASP A 233 -7.09 17.71 -2.93
C ASP A 233 -5.59 17.49 -3.22
N LEU A 234 -5.17 17.60 -4.50
CA LEU A 234 -3.76 17.50 -4.88
C LEU A 234 -2.96 18.67 -4.31
N ALA A 235 -3.48 19.89 -4.38
CA ALA A 235 -2.85 21.09 -3.79
C ALA A 235 -2.66 20.93 -2.27
N GLN A 236 -3.66 20.38 -1.57
CA GLN A 236 -3.54 20.07 -0.15
C GLN A 236 -2.42 19.08 0.15
N ILE A 237 -2.23 18.06 -0.72
CA ILE A 237 -1.12 17.10 -0.59
C ILE A 237 0.22 17.80 -0.79
N VAL A 238 0.36 18.67 -1.81
CA VAL A 238 1.59 19.43 -2.06
C VAL A 238 1.92 20.34 -0.88
N ALA A 239 0.95 21.10 -0.40
CA ALA A 239 1.13 22.04 0.72
C ALA A 239 1.55 21.34 2.01
N GLN A 240 1.06 20.13 2.28
CA GLN A 240 1.48 19.34 3.45
C GLN A 240 2.87 18.73 3.26
N ALA A 241 3.18 18.24 2.06
CA ALA A 241 4.46 17.61 1.76
C ALA A 241 5.62 18.61 1.67
N MET A 242 5.35 19.81 1.17
CA MET A 242 6.33 20.85 0.86
C MET A 242 5.77 22.24 1.21
N PRO A 243 5.64 22.57 2.51
CA PRO A 243 4.99 23.80 2.95
C PRO A 243 5.72 25.08 2.52
N ASP A 244 7.04 24.99 2.26
CA ASP A 244 7.88 26.12 1.86
C ASP A 244 8.09 26.18 0.32
N MET A 245 7.34 25.39 -0.46
CA MET A 245 7.46 25.38 -1.91
C MET A 245 6.86 26.63 -2.52
N ASP A 246 7.53 27.17 -3.54
CA ASP A 246 7.01 28.28 -4.34
C ASP A 246 5.63 27.95 -4.94
N GLU A 247 4.71 28.93 -4.92
CA GLU A 247 3.32 28.74 -5.35
C GLU A 247 3.22 28.32 -6.83
N GLU A 248 4.07 28.89 -7.70
CA GLU A 248 4.08 28.55 -9.13
C GLU A 248 4.55 27.11 -9.36
N ALA A 249 5.59 26.68 -8.66
CA ALA A 249 6.06 25.31 -8.71
C ALA A 249 5.06 24.30 -8.12
N ALA A 250 4.36 24.67 -7.05
CA ALA A 250 3.28 23.88 -6.47
C ALA A 250 2.09 23.71 -7.44
N ALA A 251 1.68 24.81 -8.09
CA ALA A 251 0.62 24.79 -9.09
C ALA A 251 1.00 23.91 -10.31
N GLU A 252 2.26 24.00 -10.78
CA GLU A 252 2.76 23.17 -11.87
C GLU A 252 2.78 21.67 -11.51
N LEU A 253 3.08 21.32 -10.24
CA LEU A 253 2.98 19.93 -9.75
C LEU A 253 1.54 19.41 -9.84
N VAL A 254 0.57 20.20 -9.39
CA VAL A 254 -0.86 19.82 -9.44
C VAL A 254 -1.31 19.62 -10.88
N LEU A 255 -1.00 20.60 -11.75
CA LEU A 255 -1.34 20.54 -13.17
C LEU A 255 -0.76 19.29 -13.84
N THR A 256 0.52 19.04 -13.60
CA THR A 256 1.23 17.93 -14.23
C THR A 256 0.82 16.57 -13.67
N ALA A 257 0.37 16.50 -12.41
CA ALA A 257 -0.18 15.30 -11.81
C ALA A 257 -1.48 14.83 -12.48
N ALA A 258 -2.19 15.76 -13.15
CA ALA A 258 -3.38 15.48 -13.96
C ALA A 258 -4.42 14.62 -13.22
N GLY A 259 -4.77 15.00 -12.00
CA GLY A 259 -5.77 14.30 -11.18
C GLY A 259 -5.31 12.95 -10.61
N ASN A 260 -4.02 12.62 -10.63
CA ASN A 260 -3.50 11.33 -10.18
C ASN A 260 -2.54 11.48 -9.00
N ALA A 261 -3.00 11.11 -7.79
CA ALA A 261 -2.21 11.23 -6.57
C ALA A 261 -0.94 10.33 -6.57
N ARG A 262 -0.96 9.18 -7.25
CA ARG A 262 0.24 8.33 -7.40
C ARG A 262 1.29 9.01 -8.28
N ARG A 263 0.86 9.71 -9.33
CA ARG A 263 1.74 10.51 -10.19
C ARG A 263 2.30 11.68 -9.41
N LEU A 264 1.46 12.39 -8.64
CA LEU A 264 1.90 13.48 -7.76
C LEU A 264 2.96 13.01 -6.76
N ASP A 265 2.76 11.89 -6.07
CA ASP A 265 3.76 11.33 -5.14
C ASP A 265 5.12 11.05 -5.82
N LYS A 266 5.10 10.47 -7.03
CA LYS A 266 6.32 10.26 -7.81
C LYS A 266 7.00 11.58 -8.18
N MET A 267 6.21 12.59 -8.57
CA MET A 267 6.73 13.91 -8.94
C MET A 267 7.34 14.63 -7.75
N LEU A 268 6.66 14.65 -6.61
CA LEU A 268 7.18 15.25 -5.37
C LEU A 268 8.55 14.67 -5.02
N ARG A 269 8.66 13.34 -4.98
CA ARG A 269 9.94 12.65 -4.70
C ARG A 269 11.01 12.98 -5.73
N GLY A 270 10.63 13.01 -7.01
CA GLY A 270 11.55 13.30 -8.10
C GLY A 270 12.08 14.72 -8.09
N VAL A 271 11.22 15.70 -7.91
CA VAL A 271 11.57 17.13 -7.86
C VAL A 271 12.48 17.41 -6.66
N VAL A 272 12.15 16.89 -5.46
CA VAL A 272 13.02 17.05 -4.29
C VAL A 272 14.39 16.39 -4.52
N ARG A 273 14.45 15.26 -5.21
CA ARG A 273 15.72 14.61 -5.58
C ARG A 273 16.54 15.48 -6.53
N LEU A 274 15.92 16.04 -7.58
CA LEU A 274 16.59 16.95 -8.52
C LEU A 274 17.08 18.21 -7.81
N ALA A 275 16.27 18.83 -6.96
CA ALA A 275 16.63 19.99 -6.16
C ALA A 275 17.86 19.72 -5.28
N ARG A 276 17.90 18.57 -4.62
CA ARG A 276 19.06 18.15 -3.80
C ARG A 276 20.32 17.93 -4.62
N ILE A 277 20.22 17.25 -5.78
CA ILE A 277 21.36 17.01 -6.68
C ILE A 277 21.94 18.35 -7.17
N ASN A 278 21.07 19.27 -7.57
CA ASN A 278 21.44 20.57 -8.09
C ASN A 278 21.80 21.58 -7.01
N ARG A 279 21.58 21.27 -5.72
CA ARG A 279 21.74 22.18 -4.57
C ARG A 279 20.94 23.47 -4.74
N GLN A 280 19.71 23.33 -5.21
CA GLN A 280 18.76 24.42 -5.45
C GLN A 280 17.42 24.09 -4.80
N GLU A 281 16.59 25.10 -4.59
CA GLU A 281 15.20 24.90 -4.21
C GLU A 281 14.40 24.32 -5.38
N PRO A 282 13.33 23.56 -5.10
CA PRO A 282 12.42 23.06 -6.12
C PRO A 282 11.86 24.21 -6.99
N SER A 283 11.90 24.04 -8.30
CA SER A 283 11.43 25.06 -9.25
C SER A 283 10.50 24.48 -10.32
N VAL A 284 9.78 25.34 -11.03
CA VAL A 284 8.90 24.97 -12.16
C VAL A 284 9.66 24.17 -13.21
N GLU A 285 10.88 24.58 -13.53
CA GLU A 285 11.72 23.89 -14.52
C GLU A 285 12.02 22.46 -14.10
N MET A 286 12.32 22.23 -12.80
CA MET A 286 12.55 20.88 -12.26
C MET A 286 11.29 20.04 -12.33
N VAL A 287 10.11 20.62 -12.07
CA VAL A 287 8.82 19.93 -12.19
C VAL A 287 8.61 19.48 -13.62
N ARG A 288 8.78 20.36 -14.60
CA ARG A 288 8.64 20.07 -16.04
C ARG A 288 9.66 19.04 -16.51
N GLN A 289 10.92 19.21 -16.15
CA GLN A 289 11.98 18.26 -16.48
C GLN A 289 11.69 16.86 -15.94
N PHE A 290 11.22 16.75 -14.70
CA PHE A 290 10.89 15.45 -14.13
C PHE A 290 9.64 14.85 -14.76
N ALA A 291 8.66 15.68 -15.10
CA ALA A 291 7.43 15.26 -15.77
C ALA A 291 7.68 14.58 -17.12
N GLU A 292 8.63 15.10 -17.92
CA GLU A 292 9.03 14.51 -19.20
C GLU A 292 9.64 13.11 -19.06
N MET A 293 10.23 12.78 -17.89
CA MET A 293 10.79 11.46 -17.62
C MET A 293 9.74 10.43 -17.18
N LEU A 294 8.53 10.87 -16.82
CA LEU A 294 7.47 9.97 -16.39
C LEU A 294 6.71 9.40 -17.61
N ILE A 295 6.55 8.09 -17.60
CA ILE A 295 5.66 7.42 -18.56
C ILE A 295 4.21 7.78 -18.21
N HIS A 296 3.46 8.17 -19.24
CA HIS A 296 2.06 8.55 -19.18
C HIS A 296 1.15 7.35 -18.98
#